data_57556ea202c345350eb83dfadd8f56b3
#
_entry.id   57556ea202c345350eb83dfadd8f56b3
#
_cell.length_a   1.000
_cell.length_b   1.000
_cell.length_c   1.000
_cell.angle_alpha   90.00
_cell.angle_beta   90.00
_cell.angle_gamma   90.00
#
_symmetry.space_group_name_H-M   'P 1'
#
loop_
_entity.id
_entity.type
_entity.pdbx_description
1 polymer ?
#
loop_
_entity_poly.entity_id
_entity_poly.type
_entity_poly.pdbx_seq_one_letter_code
_entity_poly.pdbx_strand_id
1 'polypeptide(L)'
;NMLGTNPLTFGFPTDEEFPFVLDCATSILQRGRIEYYARIGKPTPEGTVIGRDGRPKTDSAQILKDLISGDAALAPLGGIGEELAGYKGYGYATVVEILSAALQQGNFLHALSGIGPNGELVPYHLGHFFIAIDPEAFMGLDAFKKTCGDILRELRNSAKAPGHDRIYTAGEKEYLVWQER
;
A
#
# COMPACT_ATOMS: atom_id res chain seq x y z
N ASN A 1 -0.90 15.07 7.34
CA ASN A 1 -1.09 14.06 6.32
C ASN A 1 -2.43 14.29 5.63
N MET A 2 -2.45 14.60 4.34
CA MET A 2 -3.71 14.85 3.62
C MET A 2 -4.28 13.55 3.04
N LEU A 3 -3.44 12.77 2.37
CA LEU A 3 -3.82 11.44 1.88
C LEU A 3 -3.59 10.40 2.96
N GLY A 4 -4.47 9.43 3.06
CA GLY A 4 -4.30 8.23 3.88
C GLY A 4 -3.27 7.27 3.29
N THR A 5 -3.23 6.06 3.80
CA THR A 5 -2.41 4.99 3.22
C THR A 5 -2.99 4.45 1.91
N ASN A 6 -4.26 4.74 1.63
CA ASN A 6 -5.00 4.52 0.39
C ASN A 6 -4.57 3.23 -0.33
N PRO A 7 -4.92 2.04 0.24
CA PRO A 7 -4.47 0.77 -0.32
C PRO A 7 -5.11 0.47 -1.67
N LEU A 8 -4.34 -0.24 -2.50
CA LEU A 8 -4.81 -0.87 -3.73
C LEU A 8 -4.68 -2.38 -3.60
N THR A 9 -5.78 -3.08 -3.89
CA THR A 9 -5.79 -4.54 -3.91
C THR A 9 -6.16 -5.04 -5.29
N PHE A 10 -5.36 -5.95 -5.82
CA PHE A 10 -5.62 -6.64 -7.08
C PHE A 10 -5.59 -8.14 -6.87
N GLY A 11 -6.64 -8.84 -7.28
CA GLY A 11 -6.72 -10.29 -7.27
C GLY A 11 -6.89 -10.84 -8.69
N PHE A 12 -6.03 -11.75 -9.09
CA PHE A 12 -6.12 -12.43 -10.39
C PHE A 12 -6.11 -13.95 -10.19
N PRO A 13 -7.11 -14.67 -10.72
CA PRO A 13 -7.08 -16.12 -10.73
C PRO A 13 -5.94 -16.64 -11.61
N THR A 14 -5.30 -17.73 -11.19
CA THR A 14 -4.22 -18.40 -11.91
C THR A 14 -4.54 -19.87 -12.12
N ASP A 15 -3.73 -20.58 -12.90
CA ASP A 15 -3.74 -22.03 -13.03
C ASP A 15 -2.88 -22.72 -11.94
N GLU A 16 -2.38 -21.95 -10.96
CA GLU A 16 -1.63 -22.45 -9.81
C GLU A 16 -2.56 -22.66 -8.61
N GLU A 17 -2.04 -23.24 -7.52
CA GLU A 17 -2.79 -23.51 -6.30
C GLU A 17 -3.25 -22.25 -5.55
N PHE A 18 -2.68 -21.09 -5.87
CA PHE A 18 -3.02 -19.82 -5.26
C PHE A 18 -3.17 -18.72 -6.32
N PRO A 19 -4.05 -17.75 -6.08
CA PRO A 19 -4.20 -16.58 -6.95
C PRO A 19 -3.03 -15.61 -6.76
N PHE A 20 -2.77 -14.76 -7.76
CA PHE A 20 -1.99 -13.55 -7.51
C PHE A 20 -2.84 -12.57 -6.70
N VAL A 21 -2.32 -12.13 -5.55
CA VAL A 21 -2.98 -11.11 -4.71
C VAL A 21 -1.96 -10.05 -4.32
N LEU A 22 -2.08 -8.89 -4.90
CA LEU A 22 -1.36 -7.70 -4.46
C LEU A 22 -2.29 -6.89 -3.55
N ASP A 23 -1.95 -6.76 -2.29
CA ASP A 23 -2.65 -5.89 -1.33
C ASP A 23 -1.62 -5.02 -0.62
N CYS A 24 -1.55 -3.75 -1.00
CA CYS A 24 -0.56 -2.85 -0.44
C CYS A 24 -1.05 -1.42 -0.31
N ALA A 25 -0.56 -0.74 0.73
CA ALA A 25 -0.68 0.70 0.86
C ALA A 25 0.04 1.43 -0.28
N THR A 26 -0.42 2.62 -0.65
CA THR A 26 0.29 3.54 -1.53
C THR A 26 1.32 4.41 -0.80
N SER A 27 1.38 4.33 0.53
CA SER A 27 2.49 4.85 1.32
C SER A 27 3.67 3.87 1.29
N ILE A 28 4.91 4.40 1.34
CA ILE A 28 6.14 3.58 1.26
C ILE A 28 6.35 2.71 2.50
N LEU A 29 5.85 3.17 3.66
CA LEU A 29 5.81 2.41 4.91
C LEU A 29 4.41 2.48 5.52
N GLN A 30 4.16 1.55 6.45
CA GLN A 30 2.99 1.53 7.31
C GLN A 30 3.39 1.93 8.73
N ARG A 31 2.46 2.53 9.48
CA ARG A 31 2.67 2.89 10.89
C ARG A 31 3.14 1.69 11.72
N GLY A 32 2.54 0.51 11.53
CA GLY A 32 2.94 -0.71 12.23
C GLY A 32 4.41 -1.11 12.03
N ARG A 33 5.00 -0.78 10.87
CA ARG A 33 6.43 -1.01 10.64
C ARG A 33 7.30 -0.07 11.48
N ILE A 34 6.86 1.18 11.64
CA ILE A 34 7.55 2.16 12.49
C ILE A 34 7.43 1.77 13.98
N GLU A 35 6.26 1.27 14.40
CA GLU A 35 6.04 0.72 15.75
C GLU A 35 6.98 -0.46 16.03
N TYR A 36 7.16 -1.34 15.04
CA TYR A 36 8.11 -2.43 15.14
C TYR A 36 9.54 -1.90 15.29
N TYR A 37 9.97 -0.94 14.46
CA TYR A 37 11.30 -0.34 14.58
C TYR A 37 11.51 0.34 15.93
N ALA A 38 10.54 1.07 16.44
CA ALA A 38 10.61 1.69 17.76
C ALA A 38 10.81 0.66 18.89
N ARG A 39 10.10 -0.49 18.81
CA ARG A 39 10.24 -1.58 19.81
C ARG A 39 11.61 -2.24 19.82
N ILE A 40 12.24 -2.38 18.66
CA ILE A 40 13.58 -3.00 18.57
C ILE A 40 14.72 -1.98 18.58
N GLY A 41 14.43 -0.69 18.84
CA GLY A 41 15.43 0.36 18.85
C GLY A 41 16.09 0.66 17.50
N LYS A 42 15.40 0.35 16.39
CA LYS A 42 15.91 0.57 15.04
C LYS A 42 15.39 1.90 14.48
N PRO A 43 16.25 2.71 13.81
CA PRO A 43 15.78 3.90 13.12
C PRO A 43 14.88 3.54 11.94
N THR A 44 13.90 4.40 11.67
CA THR A 44 13.10 4.36 10.45
C THR A 44 13.97 4.77 9.26
N PRO A 45 13.91 4.06 8.12
CA PRO A 45 14.72 4.40 6.95
C PRO A 45 14.49 5.83 6.47
N GLU A 46 15.57 6.51 6.13
CA GLU A 46 15.54 7.87 5.58
C GLU A 46 14.72 7.92 4.28
N GLY A 47 14.02 9.04 4.05
CA GLY A 47 13.19 9.23 2.86
C GLY A 47 11.79 8.60 2.94
N THR A 48 11.44 7.94 4.05
CA THR A 48 10.14 7.26 4.22
C THR A 48 9.13 8.06 5.04
N VAL A 49 9.60 8.99 5.87
CA VAL A 49 8.78 9.89 6.70
C VAL A 49 9.31 11.31 6.58
N ILE A 50 8.41 12.26 6.36
CA ILE A 50 8.72 13.68 6.22
C ILE A 50 8.13 14.48 7.38
N GLY A 51 8.92 15.44 7.91
CA GLY A 51 8.45 16.43 8.87
C GLY A 51 7.76 17.61 8.20
N ARG A 52 7.10 18.47 8.99
CA ARG A 52 6.53 19.75 8.50
C ARG A 52 7.56 20.69 7.92
N ASP A 53 8.81 20.55 8.33
CA ASP A 53 9.96 21.32 7.82
C ASP A 53 10.48 20.81 6.47
N GLY A 54 9.82 19.79 5.90
CA GLY A 54 10.21 19.16 4.64
C GLY A 54 11.40 18.21 4.74
N ARG A 55 11.92 17.93 5.94
CA ARG A 55 13.10 17.09 6.14
C ARG A 55 12.69 15.65 6.48
N PRO A 56 13.52 14.67 6.08
CA PRO A 56 13.35 13.28 6.49
C PRO A 56 13.44 13.12 8.01
N LYS A 57 12.62 12.24 8.56
CA LYS A 57 12.65 11.84 9.97
C LYS A 57 13.02 10.37 10.09
N THR A 58 13.91 10.05 11.05
CA THR A 58 14.43 8.66 11.25
C THR A 58 14.28 8.15 12.68
N ASP A 59 14.01 9.01 13.68
CA ASP A 59 13.72 8.57 15.05
C ASP A 59 12.33 7.92 15.12
N SER A 60 12.29 6.60 15.17
CA SER A 60 11.05 5.82 15.14
C SER A 60 10.10 6.16 16.29
N ALA A 61 10.62 6.37 17.51
CA ALA A 61 9.79 6.69 18.66
C ALA A 61 9.20 8.11 18.58
N GLN A 62 9.99 9.07 18.08
CA GLN A 62 9.52 10.43 17.89
C GLN A 62 8.54 10.52 16.72
N ILE A 63 8.78 9.80 15.61
CA ILE A 63 7.87 9.74 14.46
C ILE A 63 6.46 9.31 14.88
N LEU A 64 6.32 8.33 15.77
CA LEU A 64 5.00 7.87 16.22
C LEU A 64 4.21 8.97 16.94
N LYS A 65 4.89 9.83 17.70
CA LYS A 65 4.27 11.00 18.33
C LYS A 65 3.90 12.05 17.29
N ASP A 66 4.82 12.34 16.38
CA ASP A 66 4.66 13.35 15.33
C ASP A 66 3.54 12.98 14.33
N LEU A 67 3.32 11.68 14.07
CA LEU A 67 2.18 11.22 13.25
C LEU A 67 0.83 11.50 13.93
N ILE A 68 0.77 11.46 15.26
CA ILE A 68 -0.45 11.78 16.03
C ILE A 68 -0.69 13.29 16.06
N SER A 69 0.35 14.09 16.33
CA SER A 69 0.25 15.55 16.35
C SER A 69 0.11 16.17 14.95
N GLY A 70 0.35 15.40 13.88
CA GLY A 70 0.36 15.88 12.50
C GLY A 70 1.65 16.58 12.10
N ASP A 71 2.73 16.46 12.88
CA ASP A 71 4.05 17.06 12.61
C ASP A 71 4.92 16.19 11.71
N ALA A 72 4.46 14.99 11.38
CA ALA A 72 5.06 14.13 10.37
C ALA A 72 4.00 13.48 9.46
N ALA A 73 4.46 13.04 8.30
CA ALA A 73 3.67 12.30 7.33
C ALA A 73 4.47 11.15 6.72
N LEU A 74 3.79 10.04 6.41
CA LEU A 74 4.38 8.97 5.61
C LEU A 74 4.57 9.46 4.17
N ALA A 75 5.71 9.16 3.59
CA ALA A 75 5.95 9.41 2.17
C ALA A 75 5.18 8.40 1.31
N PRO A 76 4.81 8.77 0.07
CA PRO A 76 4.21 7.84 -0.89
C PRO A 76 5.24 6.80 -1.38
N LEU A 77 4.78 5.77 -2.08
CA LEU A 77 5.67 4.86 -2.82
C LEU A 77 6.63 5.64 -3.72
N GLY A 78 7.92 5.33 -3.64
CA GLY A 78 9.01 6.11 -4.22
C GLY A 78 9.68 7.07 -3.23
N GLY A 79 9.06 7.35 -2.08
CA GLY A 79 9.68 8.16 -1.03
C GLY A 79 9.54 9.66 -1.22
N ILE A 80 10.42 10.43 -0.58
CA ILE A 80 10.43 11.89 -0.60
C ILE A 80 11.12 12.37 -1.88
N GLY A 81 10.49 13.35 -2.55
CA GLY A 81 11.06 14.06 -3.70
C GLY A 81 10.84 13.38 -5.06
N GLU A 82 11.40 13.98 -6.09
CA GLU A 82 11.21 13.55 -7.48
C GLU A 82 12.20 12.46 -7.91
N GLU A 83 13.41 12.46 -7.38
CA GLU A 83 14.49 11.57 -7.79
C GLU A 83 14.16 10.09 -7.61
N LEU A 84 13.47 9.73 -6.53
CA LEU A 84 12.98 8.37 -6.27
C LEU A 84 11.55 8.15 -6.78
N ALA A 85 11.03 9.10 -7.55
CA ALA A 85 9.71 9.06 -8.19
C ALA A 85 8.53 8.94 -7.20
N GLY A 86 8.58 9.61 -6.05
CA GLY A 86 7.49 9.67 -5.06
C GLY A 86 6.18 10.21 -5.63
N TYR A 87 6.22 11.01 -6.71
CA TYR A 87 5.04 11.47 -7.43
C TYR A 87 4.18 10.34 -8.00
N LYS A 88 4.78 9.15 -8.30
CA LYS A 88 4.02 7.99 -8.78
C LYS A 88 3.12 7.45 -7.67
N GLY A 89 3.68 7.22 -6.48
CA GLY A 89 2.90 6.79 -5.33
C GLY A 89 1.86 7.81 -4.90
N TYR A 90 2.19 9.11 -4.95
CA TYR A 90 1.23 10.19 -4.75
C TYR A 90 0.07 10.12 -5.75
N GLY A 91 0.37 9.90 -7.03
CA GLY A 91 -0.64 9.72 -8.08
C GLY A 91 -1.55 8.54 -7.82
N TYR A 92 -1.01 7.36 -7.46
CA TYR A 92 -1.82 6.19 -7.10
C TYR A 92 -2.69 6.44 -5.86
N ALA A 93 -2.14 7.07 -4.81
CA ALA A 93 -2.92 7.44 -3.65
C ALA A 93 -4.09 8.38 -4.00
N THR A 94 -3.85 9.32 -4.91
CA THR A 94 -4.88 10.26 -5.40
C THR A 94 -5.97 9.53 -6.20
N VAL A 95 -5.61 8.55 -7.03
CA VAL A 95 -6.59 7.71 -7.76
C VAL A 95 -7.48 6.97 -6.77
N VAL A 96 -6.92 6.36 -5.72
CA VAL A 96 -7.70 5.68 -4.68
C VAL A 96 -8.65 6.65 -3.98
N GLU A 97 -8.16 7.83 -3.61
CA GLU A 97 -8.98 8.88 -2.98
C GLU A 97 -10.18 9.27 -3.85
N ILE A 98 -9.94 9.54 -5.15
CA ILE A 98 -10.99 9.93 -6.10
C ILE A 98 -12.03 8.82 -6.26
N LEU A 99 -11.59 7.58 -6.49
CA LEU A 99 -12.50 6.45 -6.68
C LEU A 99 -13.31 6.15 -5.42
N SER A 100 -12.69 6.24 -4.25
CA SER A 100 -13.35 5.92 -2.98
C SER A 100 -14.25 7.04 -2.46
N ALA A 101 -14.04 8.28 -2.85
CA ALA A 101 -14.80 9.42 -2.37
C ALA A 101 -15.74 10.02 -3.44
N ALA A 102 -15.22 10.37 -4.62
CA ALA A 102 -15.98 11.17 -5.58
C ALA A 102 -17.17 10.44 -6.19
N LEU A 103 -17.05 9.11 -6.45
CA LEU A 103 -18.14 8.32 -7.05
C LEU A 103 -19.39 8.22 -6.17
N GLN A 104 -19.25 8.40 -4.87
CA GLN A 104 -20.34 8.26 -3.89
C GLN A 104 -20.54 9.52 -3.03
N GLN A 105 -19.86 10.63 -3.36
CA GLN A 105 -19.92 11.87 -2.58
C GLN A 105 -19.54 11.66 -1.09
N GLY A 106 -18.57 10.76 -0.84
CA GLY A 106 -18.02 10.49 0.49
C GLY A 106 -17.08 11.59 0.98
N ASN A 107 -16.71 11.52 2.25
CA ASN A 107 -15.67 12.38 2.81
C ASN A 107 -14.31 12.08 2.18
N PHE A 108 -13.45 13.10 2.13
CA PHE A 108 -12.11 13.00 1.55
C PHE A 108 -11.08 13.83 2.33
N LEU A 109 -9.82 13.47 2.20
CA LEU A 109 -8.67 14.17 2.80
C LEU A 109 -8.88 14.47 4.29
N HIS A 110 -8.85 15.73 4.69
CA HIS A 110 -8.98 16.14 6.09
C HIS A 110 -10.36 15.84 6.71
N ALA A 111 -11.40 15.74 5.89
CA ALA A 111 -12.73 15.35 6.38
C ALA A 111 -12.75 13.92 6.94
N LEU A 112 -11.75 13.09 6.63
CA LEU A 112 -11.57 11.74 7.18
C LEU A 112 -10.81 11.73 8.52
N SER A 113 -10.59 12.88 9.15
CA SER A 113 -9.94 12.95 10.48
C SER A 113 -10.81 12.37 11.60
N GLY A 114 -12.13 12.30 11.40
CA GLY A 114 -13.09 11.96 12.46
C GLY A 114 -13.29 13.08 13.48
N ILE A 115 -12.76 14.27 13.20
CA ILE A 115 -12.86 15.45 14.06
C ILE A 115 -13.66 16.53 13.33
N GLY A 116 -14.76 16.95 13.92
CA GLY A 116 -15.58 18.03 13.42
C GLY A 116 -15.00 19.42 13.67
N PRO A 117 -15.64 20.48 13.15
CA PRO A 117 -15.14 21.86 13.22
C PRO A 117 -14.90 22.40 14.63
N ASN A 118 -15.65 21.88 15.62
CA ASN A 118 -15.54 22.29 17.01
C ASN A 118 -14.74 21.31 17.87
N GLY A 119 -14.01 20.33 17.23
CA GLY A 119 -13.23 19.32 17.92
C GLY A 119 -14.03 18.09 18.40
N GLU A 120 -15.32 18.02 18.07
CA GLU A 120 -16.16 16.85 18.37
C GLU A 120 -15.84 15.65 17.48
N LEU A 121 -16.10 14.44 17.98
CA LEU A 121 -15.98 13.22 17.19
C LEU A 121 -17.15 13.10 16.21
N VAL A 122 -16.85 12.91 14.95
CA VAL A 122 -17.83 12.72 13.87
C VAL A 122 -17.55 11.43 13.11
N PRO A 123 -18.58 10.82 12.49
CA PRO A 123 -18.39 9.66 11.62
C PRO A 123 -17.44 9.97 10.45
N TYR A 124 -16.59 9.01 10.10
CA TYR A 124 -15.62 9.17 9.01
C TYR A 124 -16.29 9.29 7.64
N HIS A 125 -17.42 8.61 7.41
CA HIS A 125 -18.06 8.48 6.10
C HIS A 125 -17.04 8.06 5.01
N LEU A 126 -16.18 7.10 5.36
CA LEU A 126 -15.17 6.55 4.49
C LEU A 126 -15.82 5.72 3.39
N GLY A 127 -15.44 5.99 2.15
CA GLY A 127 -15.89 5.24 1.00
C GLY A 127 -14.93 4.13 0.59
N HIS A 128 -15.48 3.18 -0.17
CA HIS A 128 -14.71 2.10 -0.82
C HIS A 128 -15.12 1.99 -2.27
N PHE A 129 -14.20 1.51 -3.08
CA PHE A 129 -14.43 1.28 -4.50
C PHE A 129 -14.05 -0.16 -4.87
N PHE A 130 -14.92 -0.83 -5.63
CA PHE A 130 -14.72 -2.21 -6.06
C PHE A 130 -14.98 -2.33 -7.56
N ILE A 131 -14.12 -3.09 -8.27
CA ILE A 131 -14.33 -3.52 -9.66
C ILE A 131 -14.21 -5.04 -9.69
N ALA A 132 -15.17 -5.70 -10.35
CA ALA A 132 -15.04 -7.07 -10.79
C ALA A 132 -15.02 -7.11 -12.32
N ILE A 133 -14.05 -7.83 -12.88
CA ILE A 133 -13.92 -8.04 -14.32
C ILE A 133 -14.06 -9.53 -14.58
N ASP A 134 -15.00 -9.91 -15.46
CA ASP A 134 -15.18 -11.29 -15.86
C ASP A 134 -14.22 -11.62 -17.03
N PRO A 135 -13.17 -12.44 -16.82
CA PRO A 135 -12.24 -12.81 -17.88
C PRO A 135 -12.90 -13.63 -19.02
N GLU A 136 -14.02 -14.31 -18.73
CA GLU A 136 -14.73 -15.09 -19.74
C GLU A 136 -15.25 -14.21 -20.88
N ALA A 137 -15.59 -12.96 -20.59
CA ALA A 137 -16.04 -11.99 -21.57
C ALA A 137 -14.96 -11.52 -22.56
N PHE A 138 -13.71 -11.93 -22.35
CA PHE A 138 -12.54 -11.58 -23.19
C PHE A 138 -11.99 -12.80 -23.94
N MET A 139 -10.96 -13.44 -23.38
CA MET A 139 -10.26 -14.58 -23.99
C MET A 139 -10.61 -15.93 -23.35
N GLY A 140 -11.59 -15.95 -22.46
CA GLY A 140 -11.97 -17.11 -21.69
C GLY A 140 -11.15 -17.24 -20.38
N LEU A 141 -11.80 -17.79 -19.36
CA LEU A 141 -11.24 -17.92 -18.02
C LEU A 141 -9.99 -18.80 -17.99
N ASP A 142 -10.00 -19.93 -18.69
CA ASP A 142 -8.87 -20.88 -18.69
C ASP A 142 -7.64 -20.30 -19.36
N ALA A 143 -7.80 -19.59 -20.49
CA ALA A 143 -6.70 -18.91 -21.17
C ALA A 143 -6.13 -17.78 -20.29
N PHE A 144 -7.00 -17.05 -19.60
CA PHE A 144 -6.58 -16.01 -18.66
C PHE A 144 -5.76 -16.59 -17.52
N LYS A 145 -6.27 -17.64 -16.84
CA LYS A 145 -5.57 -18.30 -15.72
C LYS A 145 -4.20 -18.83 -16.13
N LYS A 146 -4.15 -19.50 -17.29
CA LYS A 146 -2.89 -20.03 -17.82
C LYS A 146 -1.87 -18.93 -18.05
N THR A 147 -2.28 -17.85 -18.72
CA THR A 147 -1.39 -16.72 -19.01
C THR A 147 -0.91 -16.05 -17.71
N CYS A 148 -1.79 -15.86 -16.72
CA CYS A 148 -1.39 -15.35 -15.41
C CYS A 148 -0.33 -16.25 -14.76
N GLY A 149 -0.56 -17.56 -14.70
CA GLY A 149 0.40 -18.51 -14.13
C GLY A 149 1.73 -18.53 -14.88
N ASP A 150 1.71 -18.47 -16.23
CA ASP A 150 2.93 -18.39 -17.05
C ASP A 150 3.76 -17.15 -16.67
N ILE A 151 3.12 -15.99 -16.57
CA ILE A 151 3.79 -14.74 -16.15
C ILE A 151 4.44 -14.91 -14.77
N LEU A 152 3.72 -15.45 -13.79
CA LEU A 152 4.24 -15.61 -12.44
C LEU A 152 5.40 -16.61 -12.38
N ARG A 153 5.31 -17.72 -13.12
CA ARG A 153 6.39 -18.72 -13.23
C ARG A 153 7.63 -18.14 -13.86
N GLU A 154 7.49 -17.35 -14.91
CA GLU A 154 8.63 -16.71 -15.57
C GLU A 154 9.32 -15.69 -14.65
N LEU A 155 8.55 -14.87 -13.93
CA LEU A 155 9.09 -13.96 -12.91
C LEU A 155 9.89 -14.70 -11.84
N ARG A 156 9.35 -15.79 -11.28
CA ARG A 156 10.02 -16.60 -10.24
C ARG A 156 11.28 -17.32 -10.76
N ASN A 157 11.33 -17.65 -12.04
CA ASN A 157 12.46 -18.31 -12.69
C ASN A 157 13.54 -17.35 -13.18
N SER A 158 13.32 -16.02 -13.07
CA SER A 158 14.30 -15.02 -13.50
C SER A 158 15.56 -15.04 -12.63
N ALA A 159 16.60 -14.34 -13.07
CA ALA A 159 17.86 -14.22 -12.35
C ALA A 159 17.65 -13.60 -10.97
N LYS A 160 18.17 -14.27 -9.93
CA LYS A 160 18.04 -13.83 -8.55
C LYS A 160 19.12 -12.80 -8.19
N ALA A 161 18.76 -11.85 -7.34
CA ALA A 161 19.75 -10.93 -6.78
C ALA A 161 20.77 -11.69 -5.90
N PRO A 162 22.01 -11.20 -5.78
CA PRO A 162 23.02 -11.81 -4.91
C PRO A 162 22.50 -11.99 -3.48
N GLY A 163 22.74 -13.17 -2.90
CA GLY A 163 22.28 -13.51 -1.54
C GLY A 163 20.82 -13.92 -1.43
N HIS A 164 20.11 -14.05 -2.55
CA HIS A 164 18.73 -14.54 -2.60
C HIS A 164 18.63 -15.83 -3.40
N ASP A 165 17.91 -16.79 -2.86
CA ASP A 165 17.70 -18.13 -3.45
C ASP A 165 16.29 -18.30 -4.06
N ARG A 166 15.38 -17.35 -3.80
CA ARG A 166 14.00 -17.40 -4.30
C ARG A 166 13.45 -16.01 -4.60
N ILE A 167 12.63 -15.95 -5.65
CA ILE A 167 11.77 -14.80 -5.96
C ILE A 167 10.33 -15.19 -5.62
N TYR A 168 9.62 -14.34 -4.94
CA TYR A 168 8.22 -14.51 -4.59
C TYR A 168 7.34 -13.60 -5.45
N THR A 169 6.17 -14.09 -5.79
CA THR A 169 5.10 -13.26 -6.37
C THR A 169 4.10 -12.84 -5.29
N ALA A 170 3.33 -11.80 -5.53
CA ALA A 170 2.40 -11.28 -4.54
C ALA A 170 1.31 -12.31 -4.18
N GLY A 171 1.06 -12.50 -2.88
CA GLY A 171 0.16 -13.52 -2.32
C GLY A 171 0.81 -14.87 -2.03
N GLU A 172 2.00 -15.15 -2.60
CA GLU A 172 2.66 -16.45 -2.43
C GLU A 172 3.16 -16.69 -1.01
N LYS A 173 3.72 -15.69 -0.37
CA LYS A 173 4.22 -15.82 1.01
C LYS A 173 3.09 -16.07 2.00
N GLU A 174 1.99 -15.39 1.83
CA GLU A 174 0.78 -15.54 2.63
C GLU A 174 0.19 -16.94 2.45
N TYR A 175 0.14 -17.45 1.22
CA TYR A 175 -0.30 -18.80 0.91
C TYR A 175 0.60 -19.86 1.59
N LEU A 176 1.93 -19.74 1.49
CA LEU A 176 2.86 -20.67 2.13
C LEU A 176 2.70 -20.70 3.66
N VAL A 177 2.60 -19.52 4.29
CA VAL A 177 2.36 -19.44 5.75
C VAL A 177 1.00 -20.05 6.14
N TRP A 178 -0.01 -19.92 5.28
CA TRP A 178 -1.31 -20.55 5.52
C TRP A 178 -1.24 -22.07 5.43
N GLN A 179 -0.44 -22.63 4.51
CA GLN A 179 -0.23 -24.09 4.39
C GLN A 179 0.52 -24.69 5.60
N GLU A 180 1.37 -23.92 6.28
CA GLU A 180 2.14 -24.35 7.45
C GLU A 180 1.32 -24.36 8.76
N ARG A 181 0.10 -23.79 8.77
CA ARG A 181 -0.78 -23.68 9.94
C ARG A 181 -1.88 -24.73 9.95
#